data_7606c52d61b5877b3419a01f7f9194e9
#
_entry.id   7606c52d61b5877b3419a01f7f9194e9
#
_cell.length_a   1.000
_cell.length_b   1.000
_cell.length_c   1.000
_cell.angle_alpha   90.00
_cell.angle_beta   90.00
_cell.angle_gamma   90.00
#
_symmetry.space_group_name_H-M   'P 1'
#
loop_
_entity.id
_entity.type
_entity.pdbx_description
1 polymer ?
#
loop_
_entity_poly.entity_id
_entity_poly.type
_entity_poly.pdbx_seq_one_letter_code
_entity_poly.pdbx_strand_id
1 'polypeptide(L)'
;ANLAYGVTTTRDPQTGTTDVLTYSDMVDTGKILGPRVYSTGPGVGYWGYNFKSLEEAKDALKQYSKYYNTKTIKMYRAGNRQQRQWILMAAKEQNIMPTTEGALDLRLNITETIDGYPGQEHNHPIYPVYDDIIGLTAFTKKAYTPTLLVTYGGPWAENYYYATENVNKDEKLNYFTPKMEV
;
A
#
# COMPACT_ATOMS: atom_id res chain seq x y z
N ALA A 1 16.41 11.37 -4.53
CA ALA A 1 16.79 10.36 -3.52
C ALA A 1 16.55 8.91 -4.02
N ASN A 2 15.33 8.49 -4.36
CA ASN A 2 14.99 7.09 -4.67
C ASN A 2 15.98 6.42 -5.66
N LEU A 3 16.28 7.03 -6.80
CA LEU A 3 17.20 6.47 -7.79
C LEU A 3 18.63 6.34 -7.25
N ALA A 4 19.07 7.25 -6.38
CA ALA A 4 20.41 7.19 -5.77
C ALA A 4 20.57 5.98 -4.86
N TYR A 5 19.45 5.51 -4.28
CA TYR A 5 19.39 4.30 -3.46
C TYR A 5 18.99 3.04 -4.25
N GLY A 6 18.99 3.11 -5.58
CA GLY A 6 18.72 1.98 -6.47
C GLY A 6 17.23 1.65 -6.66
N VAL A 7 16.33 2.51 -6.17
CA VAL A 7 14.88 2.32 -6.34
C VAL A 7 14.47 2.88 -7.70
N THR A 8 14.26 2.00 -8.67
CA THR A 8 13.91 2.35 -10.06
C THR A 8 12.41 2.29 -10.34
N THR A 9 11.64 1.70 -9.45
CA THR A 9 10.19 1.57 -9.56
C THR A 9 9.58 1.65 -8.16
N THR A 10 8.54 2.45 -8.01
CA THR A 10 7.80 2.58 -6.74
C THR A 10 6.32 2.29 -6.96
N ARG A 11 5.69 1.79 -5.93
CA ARG A 11 4.23 1.75 -5.79
C ARG A 11 3.83 2.59 -4.60
N ASP A 12 3.10 3.65 -4.84
CA ASP A 12 2.47 4.42 -3.78
C ASP A 12 1.16 3.73 -3.37
N PRO A 13 1.07 3.20 -2.15
CA PRO A 13 -0.10 2.42 -1.73
C PRO A 13 -1.30 3.29 -1.36
N GLN A 14 -1.07 4.58 -1.11
CA GLN A 14 -2.15 5.52 -0.86
C GLN A 14 -1.64 6.96 -0.89
N THR A 15 -2.32 7.78 -1.65
CA THR A 15 -2.15 9.23 -1.59
C THR A 15 -3.39 9.89 -0.97
N GLY A 16 -3.20 10.98 -0.25
CA GLY A 16 -4.32 11.83 0.22
C GLY A 16 -4.89 12.69 -0.90
N THR A 17 -4.13 12.86 -1.98
CA THR A 17 -4.45 13.66 -3.16
C THR A 17 -4.13 12.87 -4.43
N THR A 18 -4.27 13.47 -5.59
CA THR A 18 -3.92 12.87 -6.89
C THR A 18 -2.54 13.30 -7.41
N ASP A 19 -1.75 13.99 -6.62
CA ASP A 19 -0.47 14.58 -7.05
C ASP A 19 0.53 13.52 -7.51
N VAL A 20 0.53 12.34 -6.88
CA VAL A 20 1.42 11.24 -7.26
C VAL A 20 1.16 10.77 -8.69
N LEU A 21 -0.07 10.82 -9.17
CA LEU A 21 -0.41 10.53 -10.56
C LEU A 21 0.23 11.55 -11.51
N THR A 22 0.23 12.83 -11.13
CA THR A 22 0.92 13.87 -11.87
C THR A 22 2.43 13.66 -11.90
N TYR A 23 3.04 13.27 -10.79
CA TYR A 23 4.48 12.94 -10.75
C TYR A 23 4.80 11.74 -11.63
N SER A 24 3.94 10.72 -11.68
CA SER A 24 4.08 9.59 -12.61
C SER A 24 4.14 10.08 -14.06
N ASP A 25 3.17 10.89 -14.47
CA ASP A 25 3.10 11.45 -15.82
C ASP A 25 4.33 12.32 -16.16
N MET A 26 4.84 13.08 -15.21
CA MET A 26 6.03 13.91 -15.38
C MET A 26 7.29 13.05 -15.58
N VAL A 27 7.42 11.93 -14.87
CA VAL A 27 8.52 10.98 -15.07
C VAL A 27 8.40 10.30 -16.44
N ASP A 28 7.21 9.82 -16.79
CA ASP A 28 6.96 9.11 -18.04
C ASP A 28 7.18 9.99 -19.27
N THR A 29 6.89 11.29 -19.16
CA THR A 29 7.15 12.28 -20.21
C THR A 29 8.58 12.85 -20.19
N GLY A 30 9.43 12.42 -19.27
CA GLY A 30 10.82 12.88 -19.13
C GLY A 30 10.96 14.32 -18.61
N LYS A 31 9.90 14.92 -18.05
CA LYS A 31 9.95 16.26 -17.49
C LYS A 31 10.71 16.32 -16.16
N ILE A 32 10.69 15.24 -15.40
CA ILE A 32 11.49 15.09 -14.17
C ILE A 32 12.21 13.74 -14.18
N LEU A 33 13.35 13.69 -13.51
CA LEU A 33 14.09 12.46 -13.27
C LEU A 33 13.58 11.78 -12.01
N GLY A 34 13.08 10.56 -12.14
CA GLY A 34 12.54 9.78 -11.02
C GLY A 34 12.40 8.30 -11.34
N PRO A 35 12.03 7.48 -10.33
CA PRO A 35 11.61 6.11 -10.57
C PRO A 35 10.30 6.07 -11.35
N ARG A 36 9.98 4.95 -11.97
CA ARG A 36 8.60 4.71 -12.41
C ARG A 36 7.67 4.67 -11.20
N VAL A 37 6.58 5.39 -11.27
CA VAL A 37 5.65 5.53 -10.14
C VAL A 37 4.30 4.92 -10.52
N TYR A 38 3.87 3.94 -9.71
CA TYR A 38 2.53 3.39 -9.77
C TYR A 38 1.78 3.80 -8.51
N SER A 39 0.65 4.44 -8.63
CA SER A 39 -0.17 4.81 -7.48
C SER A 39 -1.48 4.04 -7.46
N THR A 40 -1.95 3.74 -6.25
CA THR A 40 -3.32 3.24 -6.03
C THR A 40 -4.37 4.35 -6.16
N GLY A 41 -3.95 5.61 -6.22
CA GLY A 41 -4.85 6.72 -5.98
C GLY A 41 -5.26 6.81 -4.49
N PRO A 42 -6.27 7.63 -4.15
CA PRO A 42 -6.78 7.73 -2.79
C PRO A 42 -7.19 6.39 -2.21
N GLY A 43 -6.85 6.13 -0.96
CA GLY A 43 -7.21 4.87 -0.30
C GLY A 43 -8.72 4.69 -0.14
N VAL A 44 -9.19 3.47 -0.32
CA VAL A 44 -10.59 3.11 -0.10
C VAL A 44 -10.79 2.76 1.38
N GLY A 45 -11.23 3.71 2.17
CA GLY A 45 -11.31 3.58 3.62
C GLY A 45 -12.61 4.05 4.24
N TYR A 46 -12.72 3.85 5.54
CA TYR A 46 -13.90 4.24 6.34
C TYR A 46 -14.18 5.75 6.33
N TRP A 47 -13.16 6.57 6.02
CA TRP A 47 -13.29 8.04 5.99
C TRP A 47 -13.98 8.58 4.74
N GLY A 48 -14.06 7.80 3.65
CA GLY A 48 -14.61 8.27 2.38
C GLY A 48 -15.65 7.35 1.75
N TYR A 49 -15.73 6.10 2.19
CA TYR A 49 -16.56 5.10 1.52
C TYR A 49 -17.38 4.27 2.51
N ASN A 50 -18.68 4.48 2.47
CA ASN A 50 -19.65 3.71 3.25
C ASN A 50 -20.72 3.14 2.30
N PHE A 51 -20.31 2.19 1.47
CA PHE A 51 -21.14 1.58 0.44
C PHE A 51 -22.40 0.95 1.01
N LYS A 52 -23.53 1.22 0.37
CA LYS A 52 -24.82 0.63 0.70
C LYS A 52 -25.18 -0.53 -0.22
N SER A 53 -24.45 -0.68 -1.34
CA SER A 53 -24.68 -1.72 -2.34
C SER A 53 -23.41 -2.04 -3.10
N LEU A 54 -23.43 -3.18 -3.80
CA LEU A 54 -22.38 -3.55 -4.75
C LEU A 54 -22.27 -2.54 -5.90
N GLU A 55 -23.38 -1.99 -6.36
CA GLU A 55 -23.39 -1.03 -7.46
C GLU A 55 -22.69 0.28 -7.07
N GLU A 56 -22.90 0.77 -5.84
CA GLU A 56 -22.14 1.92 -5.33
C GLU A 56 -20.63 1.64 -5.29
N ALA A 57 -20.21 0.46 -4.87
CA ALA A 57 -18.81 0.07 -4.89
C ALA A 57 -18.25 0.01 -6.32
N LYS A 58 -19.01 -0.52 -7.28
CA LYS A 58 -18.63 -0.54 -8.70
C LYS A 58 -18.47 0.87 -9.28
N ASP A 59 -19.41 1.75 -8.97
CA ASP A 59 -19.37 3.13 -9.47
C ASP A 59 -18.19 3.91 -8.87
N ALA A 60 -17.93 3.76 -7.60
CA ALA A 60 -16.76 4.37 -6.98
C ALA A 60 -15.45 3.86 -7.60
N LEU A 61 -15.32 2.56 -7.83
CA LEU A 61 -14.10 1.98 -8.41
C LEU A 61 -13.92 2.30 -9.91
N LYS A 62 -14.95 2.75 -10.62
CA LYS A 62 -14.80 3.29 -11.99
C LYS A 62 -13.90 4.53 -11.99
N GLN A 63 -13.89 5.32 -10.93
CA GLN A 63 -12.97 6.45 -10.82
C GLN A 63 -11.51 5.98 -10.88
N TYR A 64 -11.20 4.88 -10.21
CA TYR A 64 -9.85 4.31 -10.19
C TYR A 64 -9.47 3.68 -11.53
N SER A 65 -10.33 2.85 -12.11
CA SER A 65 -10.03 2.13 -13.35
C SER A 65 -10.00 3.04 -14.58
N LYS A 66 -10.89 4.04 -14.65
CA LYS A 66 -11.08 4.86 -15.85
C LYS A 66 -10.39 6.22 -15.79
N TYR A 67 -10.45 6.89 -14.65
CA TYR A 67 -9.96 8.27 -14.55
C TYR A 67 -8.56 8.35 -13.96
N TYR A 68 -8.26 7.56 -12.91
CA TYR A 68 -6.90 7.46 -12.38
C TYR A 68 -6.04 6.46 -13.17
N ASN A 69 -6.65 5.60 -13.98
CA ASN A 69 -6.00 4.53 -14.74
C ASN A 69 -5.11 3.63 -13.85
N THR A 70 -5.51 3.43 -12.60
CA THR A 70 -4.78 2.59 -11.68
C THR A 70 -5.15 1.11 -11.89
N LYS A 71 -4.18 0.23 -11.63
CA LYS A 71 -4.38 -1.24 -11.68
C LYS A 71 -4.44 -1.86 -10.30
N THR A 72 -4.33 -1.06 -9.27
CA THR A 72 -4.30 -1.50 -7.87
C THR A 72 -4.93 -0.45 -6.98
N ILE A 73 -5.60 -0.88 -5.93
CA ILE A 73 -6.13 -0.02 -4.88
C ILE A 73 -5.72 -0.56 -3.52
N LYS A 74 -5.69 0.30 -2.51
CA LYS A 74 -5.54 -0.12 -1.12
C LYS A 74 -6.83 0.12 -0.35
N MET A 75 -7.34 -0.93 0.28
CA MET A 75 -8.51 -0.89 1.15
C MET A 75 -8.07 -0.76 2.61
N TYR A 76 -8.58 0.25 3.29
CA TYR A 76 -8.31 0.59 4.67
C TYR A 76 -9.52 0.28 5.56
N ARG A 77 -9.69 -0.96 5.95
CA ARG A 77 -10.73 -1.39 6.91
C ARG A 77 -12.12 -0.79 6.60
N ALA A 78 -12.47 -0.72 5.31
CA ALA A 78 -13.71 -0.11 4.84
C ALA A 78 -14.93 -0.91 5.32
N GLY A 79 -15.70 -0.33 6.22
CA GLY A 79 -16.99 -0.85 6.65
C GLY A 79 -16.96 -2.27 7.26
N ASN A 80 -18.06 -2.98 7.10
CA ASN A 80 -18.21 -4.37 7.53
C ASN A 80 -17.69 -5.36 6.46
N ARG A 81 -17.74 -6.67 6.77
CA ARG A 81 -17.25 -7.72 5.85
C ARG A 81 -17.96 -7.69 4.50
N GLN A 82 -19.27 -7.49 4.47
CA GLN A 82 -20.04 -7.44 3.23
C GLN A 82 -19.59 -6.28 2.33
N GLN A 83 -19.35 -5.11 2.91
CA GLN A 83 -18.86 -3.95 2.17
C GLN A 83 -17.46 -4.20 1.60
N ARG A 84 -16.57 -4.83 2.36
CA ARG A 84 -15.25 -5.24 1.86
C ARG A 84 -15.34 -6.29 0.73
N GLN A 85 -16.29 -7.21 0.80
CA GLN A 85 -16.54 -8.15 -0.29
C GLN A 85 -17.09 -7.44 -1.54
N TRP A 86 -17.93 -6.42 -1.40
CA TRP A 86 -18.37 -5.60 -2.53
C TRP A 86 -17.19 -4.88 -3.22
N ILE A 87 -16.25 -4.35 -2.43
CA ILE A 87 -15.02 -3.75 -2.98
C ILE A 87 -14.23 -4.80 -3.78
N LEU A 88 -14.05 -5.99 -3.22
CA LEU A 88 -13.34 -7.08 -3.90
C LEU A 88 -14.03 -7.49 -5.21
N MET A 89 -15.34 -7.64 -5.20
CA MET A 89 -16.14 -8.00 -6.38
C MET A 89 -16.05 -6.90 -7.45
N ALA A 90 -16.22 -5.65 -7.06
CA ALA A 90 -16.12 -4.50 -7.97
C ALA A 90 -14.71 -4.36 -8.56
N ALA A 91 -13.67 -4.57 -7.75
CA ALA A 91 -12.28 -4.53 -8.20
C ALA A 91 -11.99 -5.64 -9.21
N LYS A 92 -12.47 -6.86 -8.95
CA LYS A 92 -12.32 -8.01 -9.86
C LYS A 92 -12.98 -7.75 -11.22
N GLU A 93 -14.19 -7.20 -11.23
CA GLU A 93 -14.91 -6.86 -12.47
C GLU A 93 -14.17 -5.84 -13.31
N GLN A 94 -13.44 -4.94 -12.67
CA GLN A 94 -12.72 -3.84 -13.32
C GLN A 94 -11.22 -4.10 -13.54
N ASN A 95 -10.74 -5.32 -13.28
CA ASN A 95 -9.34 -5.71 -13.38
C ASN A 95 -8.41 -4.82 -12.51
N ILE A 96 -8.87 -4.48 -11.31
CA ILE A 96 -8.09 -3.79 -10.29
C ILE A 96 -7.69 -4.81 -9.23
N MET A 97 -6.44 -4.80 -8.81
CA MET A 97 -5.93 -5.60 -7.69
C MET A 97 -6.13 -4.85 -6.37
N PRO A 98 -7.07 -5.23 -5.50
CA PRO A 98 -7.21 -4.62 -4.18
C PRO A 98 -6.22 -5.23 -3.19
N THR A 99 -5.50 -4.39 -2.47
CA THR A 99 -4.73 -4.81 -1.29
C THR A 99 -5.42 -4.38 -0.01
N THR A 100 -5.08 -5.02 1.10
CA THR A 100 -5.61 -4.68 2.42
C THR A 100 -4.56 -3.97 3.27
N GLU A 101 -5.00 -3.21 4.27
CA GLU A 101 -4.09 -2.56 5.22
C GLU A 101 -3.23 -3.58 5.98
N GLY A 102 -3.84 -4.64 6.48
CA GLY A 102 -3.15 -5.58 7.34
C GLY A 102 -2.85 -5.05 8.75
N ALA A 103 -1.83 -5.57 9.37
CA ALA A 103 -1.18 -5.19 10.62
C ALA A 103 -1.97 -5.32 11.94
N LEU A 104 -3.06 -4.62 12.14
CA LEU A 104 -3.59 -4.38 13.49
C LEU A 104 -4.44 -5.51 14.07
N ASP A 105 -5.02 -6.37 13.24
CA ASP A 105 -5.94 -7.43 13.68
C ASP A 105 -5.74 -8.69 12.83
N LEU A 106 -5.18 -9.72 13.47
CA LEU A 106 -4.91 -11.00 12.82
C LEU A 106 -6.17 -11.65 12.25
N ARG A 107 -7.28 -11.60 13.00
CA ARG A 107 -8.56 -12.19 12.57
C ARG A 107 -9.07 -11.50 11.30
N LEU A 108 -8.94 -10.18 11.25
CA LEU A 108 -9.31 -9.41 10.07
C LEU A 108 -8.42 -9.79 8.86
N ASN A 109 -7.10 -9.85 9.06
CA ASN A 109 -6.16 -10.20 7.99
C ASN A 109 -6.44 -11.59 7.40
N ILE A 110 -6.73 -12.57 8.27
CA ILE A 110 -7.09 -13.93 7.85
C ILE A 110 -8.43 -13.94 7.13
N THR A 111 -9.44 -13.22 7.65
CA THR A 111 -10.75 -13.12 7.01
C THR A 111 -10.64 -12.53 5.61
N GLU A 112 -9.89 -11.46 5.44
CA GLU A 112 -9.67 -10.82 4.15
C GLU A 112 -8.90 -11.74 3.18
N THR A 113 -7.97 -12.54 3.69
CA THR A 113 -7.28 -13.56 2.90
C THR A 113 -8.25 -14.64 2.41
N ILE A 114 -9.13 -15.13 3.28
CA ILE A 114 -10.16 -16.12 2.94
C ILE A 114 -11.20 -15.54 1.97
N ASP A 115 -11.55 -14.27 2.12
CA ASP A 115 -12.45 -13.57 1.21
C ASP A 115 -11.85 -13.37 -0.19
N GLY A 116 -10.54 -13.57 -0.36
CA GLY A 116 -9.86 -13.57 -1.64
C GLY A 116 -9.13 -12.27 -2.00
N TYR A 117 -8.83 -11.41 -1.02
CA TYR A 117 -7.97 -10.25 -1.29
C TYR A 117 -6.57 -10.70 -1.72
N PRO A 118 -6.11 -10.28 -2.91
CA PRO A 118 -4.86 -10.76 -3.49
C PRO A 118 -3.60 -10.11 -2.92
N GLY A 119 -3.73 -9.13 -2.04
CA GLY A 119 -2.58 -8.44 -1.44
C GLY A 119 -2.81 -7.96 -0.01
N GLN A 120 -1.74 -7.87 0.76
CA GLN A 120 -1.70 -7.33 2.12
C GLN A 120 -0.46 -6.44 2.28
N GLU A 121 -0.65 -5.23 2.83
CA GLU A 121 0.41 -4.20 2.86
C GLU A 121 1.30 -4.27 4.10
N HIS A 122 0.84 -4.72 5.21
CA HIS A 122 1.62 -4.76 6.45
C HIS A 122 1.73 -6.17 7.00
N ASN A 123 2.64 -6.35 7.95
CA ASN A 123 2.84 -7.63 8.62
C ASN A 123 1.60 -8.10 9.36
N HIS A 124 1.55 -9.40 9.64
CA HIS A 124 0.67 -9.90 10.68
C HIS A 124 1.10 -9.36 12.05
N PRO A 125 0.14 -9.03 12.94
CA PRO A 125 0.44 -8.42 14.24
C PRO A 125 0.84 -9.47 15.30
N ILE A 126 1.54 -10.51 14.88
CA ILE A 126 2.03 -11.59 15.74
C ILE A 126 3.45 -11.97 15.36
N TYR A 127 4.22 -12.42 16.36
CA TYR A 127 5.54 -12.99 16.19
C TYR A 127 5.78 -14.09 17.23
N PRO A 128 6.23 -15.29 16.84
CA PRO A 128 6.43 -15.74 15.45
C PRO A 128 5.11 -15.92 14.69
N VAL A 129 5.17 -15.85 13.36
CA VAL A 129 4.04 -16.23 12.50
C VAL A 129 4.00 -17.75 12.42
N TYR A 130 2.85 -18.36 12.73
CA TYR A 130 2.69 -19.81 12.77
C TYR A 130 2.44 -20.40 11.37
N ASP A 131 2.73 -21.71 11.27
CA ASP A 131 2.72 -22.46 9.99
C ASP A 131 1.36 -22.46 9.27
N ASP A 132 0.25 -22.43 10.00
CA ASP A 132 -1.10 -22.33 9.40
C ASP A 132 -1.32 -21.02 8.67
N ILE A 133 -0.82 -19.91 9.22
CA ILE A 133 -0.90 -18.59 8.59
C ILE A 133 0.04 -18.49 7.40
N ILE A 134 1.26 -19.01 7.54
CA ILE A 134 2.24 -19.09 6.47
C ILE A 134 1.67 -19.94 5.33
N GLY A 135 1.13 -21.11 5.65
CA GLY A 135 0.50 -22.03 4.70
C GLY A 135 -0.68 -21.40 3.98
N LEU A 136 -1.57 -20.70 4.69
CA LEU A 136 -2.70 -19.99 4.09
C LEU A 136 -2.23 -18.89 3.11
N THR A 137 -1.27 -18.09 3.53
CA THR A 137 -0.72 -17.01 2.70
C THR A 137 -0.06 -17.55 1.43
N ALA A 138 0.73 -18.61 1.57
CA ALA A 138 1.40 -19.28 0.44
C ALA A 138 0.38 -19.95 -0.50
N PHE A 139 -0.60 -20.66 0.05
CA PHE A 139 -1.64 -21.34 -0.74
C PHE A 139 -2.47 -20.37 -1.57
N THR A 140 -2.84 -19.24 -1.00
CA THR A 140 -3.62 -18.21 -1.69
C THR A 140 -2.80 -17.39 -2.69
N LYS A 141 -1.47 -17.57 -2.72
CA LYS A 141 -0.54 -16.78 -3.54
C LYS A 141 -0.71 -15.27 -3.34
N LYS A 142 -1.11 -14.88 -2.14
CA LYS A 142 -1.34 -13.48 -1.77
C LYS A 142 -0.02 -12.71 -1.82
N ALA A 143 -0.02 -11.54 -2.46
CA ALA A 143 1.09 -10.60 -2.36
C ALA A 143 1.21 -10.10 -0.91
N TYR A 144 2.40 -10.16 -0.34
CA TYR A 144 2.66 -9.77 1.02
C TYR A 144 3.77 -8.73 1.05
N THR A 145 3.46 -7.52 1.49
CA THR A 145 4.37 -6.36 1.48
C THR A 145 4.60 -5.90 2.91
N PRO A 146 5.50 -6.55 3.67
CA PRO A 146 5.75 -6.20 5.06
C PRO A 146 6.45 -4.85 5.16
N THR A 147 6.08 -4.07 6.17
CA THR A 147 6.77 -2.84 6.55
C THR A 147 7.72 -3.15 7.71
N LEU A 148 8.90 -3.67 7.37
CA LEU A 148 9.81 -4.27 8.34
C LEU A 148 10.22 -3.34 9.48
N LEU A 149 10.54 -2.08 9.17
CA LEU A 149 10.96 -1.10 10.17
C LEU A 149 9.84 -0.74 11.15
N VAL A 150 8.60 -0.75 10.71
CA VAL A 150 7.45 -0.43 11.57
C VAL A 150 7.11 -1.58 12.51
N THR A 151 7.19 -2.83 12.02
CA THR A 151 6.60 -3.96 12.74
C THR A 151 7.62 -4.75 13.55
N TYR A 152 8.83 -4.94 13.04
CA TYR A 152 9.81 -5.83 13.68
C TYR A 152 10.75 -5.13 14.67
N GLY A 153 10.80 -3.84 14.70
CA GLY A 153 11.61 -3.09 15.66
C GLY A 153 10.86 -2.69 16.95
N GLY A 154 9.57 -3.03 17.04
CA GLY A 154 8.74 -2.56 18.15
C GLY A 154 8.73 -1.02 18.22
N PRO A 155 8.72 -0.44 19.44
CA PRO A 155 8.72 1.03 19.61
C PRO A 155 9.95 1.74 19.02
N TRP A 156 11.01 1.00 18.72
CA TRP A 156 12.29 1.55 18.24
C TRP A 156 12.51 1.32 16.73
N ALA A 157 11.61 0.63 16.04
CA ALA A 157 11.81 0.20 14.66
C ALA A 157 12.16 1.34 13.72
N GLU A 158 11.36 2.38 13.72
CA GLU A 158 11.58 3.56 12.87
C GLU A 158 12.76 4.40 13.34
N ASN A 159 13.15 4.26 14.60
CA ASN A 159 14.22 5.05 15.20
C ASN A 159 15.57 4.32 15.27
N TYR A 160 15.65 3.07 14.81
CA TYR A 160 16.87 2.27 14.94
C TYR A 160 18.11 3.00 14.42
N TYR A 161 18.06 3.48 13.19
CA TYR A 161 19.20 4.17 12.57
C TYR A 161 19.52 5.50 13.24
N TYR A 162 18.51 6.23 13.66
CA TYR A 162 18.71 7.49 14.39
C TYR A 162 19.35 7.26 15.78
N ALA A 163 19.09 6.12 16.40
CA ALA A 163 19.63 5.78 17.71
C ALA A 163 21.05 5.16 17.64
N THR A 164 21.40 4.51 16.53
CA THR A 164 22.65 3.75 16.40
C THR A 164 23.67 4.38 15.47
N GLU A 165 23.24 5.26 14.57
CA GLU A 165 24.08 5.87 13.54
C GLU A 165 23.90 7.38 13.50
N ASN A 166 24.94 8.08 13.04
CA ASN A 166 24.84 9.52 12.77
C ASN A 166 24.36 9.72 11.33
N VAL A 167 23.05 9.58 11.09
CA VAL A 167 22.42 9.66 9.77
C VAL A 167 22.70 10.99 9.05
N ASN A 168 22.92 12.07 9.81
CA ASN A 168 23.23 13.39 9.24
C ASN A 168 24.61 13.45 8.56
N LYS A 169 25.46 12.47 8.78
CA LYS A 169 26.76 12.33 8.10
C LYS A 169 26.71 11.45 6.87
N ASP A 170 25.58 10.85 6.54
CA ASP A 170 25.44 10.04 5.33
C ASP A 170 25.61 10.92 4.08
N GLU A 171 26.60 10.59 3.24
CA GLU A 171 26.94 11.38 2.06
C GLU A 171 25.81 11.40 1.03
N LYS A 172 25.11 10.27 0.82
CA LYS A 172 24.00 10.19 -0.13
C LYS A 172 22.81 10.99 0.36
N LEU A 173 22.49 10.89 1.66
CA LEU A 173 21.43 11.68 2.24
C LEU A 173 21.66 13.16 2.02
N ASN A 174 22.86 13.64 2.35
CA ASN A 174 23.21 15.07 2.22
C ASN A 174 23.29 15.55 0.76
N TYR A 175 23.62 14.67 -0.17
CA TYR A 175 23.76 15.02 -1.58
C TYR A 175 22.44 14.98 -2.35
N PHE A 176 21.58 14.01 -2.07
CA PHE A 176 20.36 13.73 -2.83
C PHE A 176 19.05 14.12 -2.15
N THR A 177 19.10 14.63 -0.93
CA THR A 177 17.93 15.13 -0.20
C THR A 177 17.98 16.66 -0.10
N PRO A 178 16.84 17.34 -0.29
CA PRO A 178 16.79 18.78 -0.08
C PRO A 178 17.25 19.16 1.33
N LYS A 179 18.10 20.18 1.45
CA LYS A 179 18.65 20.61 2.75
C LYS A 179 17.62 20.96 3.82
N MET A 180 16.39 21.25 3.43
CA MET A 180 15.29 21.52 4.37
C MET A 180 14.69 20.24 4.98
N GLU A 181 15.07 19.06 4.48
CA GLU A 181 14.54 17.76 4.92
C GLU A 181 15.61 16.90 5.63
N VAL A 182 16.84 17.41 5.73
CA VAL A 182 17.96 16.81 6.48
C VAL A 182 18.20 17.62 7.78
#